data_79988e26cd519dfea334f385ca946658
#
_entry.id   79988e26cd519dfea334f385ca946658
#
_cell.length_a   1.000
_cell.length_b   1.000
_cell.length_c   1.000
_cell.angle_alpha   90.00
_cell.angle_beta   90.00
_cell.angle_gamma   90.00
#
_symmetry.space_group_name_H-M   'P 1'
#
loop_
_entity.id
_entity.type
_entity.pdbx_description
1 polymer ?
#
loop_
_entity_poly.entity_id
_entity_poly.type
_entity_poly.pdbx_seq_one_letter_code
_entity_poly.pdbx_strand_id
1 'polypeptide(L)'
;MRISAYHKARGDTVEWWWTDMIYYDVVYISKIFSDAYSKDVETPMNAGKVVRGGTGYCIFLGEDGKEHFDRSRNEALPAEVERMFPDYSIYPQYNFAVSMTSRGCPRGCAFCHVVAKEGRCAVKVADVSDFWNGQSEIRVLDPNITACAEKRDLMKQYRETGAVIDFTQGLDIRLIDDDDIADINAMRLKNVHFAWDNPRDDLAGRFAWYASKAKHKPHGAYGSVFCLTNFNSSFEEDMYRVTTLRDMGYDPYVMIYDKPHAADNVRLLQRWCNNKQVFRIVRDFHDFDRRMA
;
A
#
# COMPACT_ATOMS: atom_id res chain seq x y z
N MET A 1 -7.68 -13.48 -8.77
CA MET A 1 -7.86 -14.55 -7.77
C MET A 1 -9.32 -14.75 -7.37
N ARG A 2 -10.05 -13.84 -6.75
CA ARG A 2 -11.47 -14.03 -6.36
C ARG A 2 -12.43 -14.20 -7.55
N ILE A 3 -12.23 -13.46 -8.64
CA ILE A 3 -12.96 -13.65 -9.90
C ILE A 3 -12.73 -15.07 -10.44
N SER A 4 -11.47 -15.53 -10.44
CA SER A 4 -11.13 -16.90 -10.86
C SER A 4 -11.86 -17.96 -10.00
N ALA A 5 -11.80 -17.79 -8.67
CA ALA A 5 -12.50 -18.70 -7.76
C ALA A 5 -14.02 -18.72 -8.01
N TYR A 6 -14.62 -17.55 -8.26
CA TYR A 6 -16.05 -17.41 -8.55
C TYR A 6 -16.48 -18.18 -9.81
N HIS A 7 -15.69 -18.03 -10.89
CA HIS A 7 -15.97 -18.74 -12.16
C HIS A 7 -15.71 -20.22 -12.04
N LYS A 8 -14.60 -20.64 -11.46
CA LYS A 8 -14.29 -22.07 -11.24
C LYS A 8 -15.34 -22.78 -10.40
N ALA A 9 -15.89 -22.11 -9.37
CA ALA A 9 -16.98 -22.65 -8.56
C ALA A 9 -18.28 -22.90 -9.35
N ARG A 10 -18.43 -22.28 -10.52
CA ARG A 10 -19.55 -22.45 -11.46
C ARG A 10 -19.27 -23.45 -12.57
N GLY A 11 -18.09 -24.03 -12.59
CA GLY A 11 -17.65 -24.98 -13.61
C GLY A 11 -17.01 -24.33 -14.85
N ASP A 12 -16.77 -23.02 -14.81
CA ASP A 12 -16.13 -22.32 -15.92
C ASP A 12 -14.63 -22.64 -15.98
N THR A 13 -14.07 -22.66 -17.18
CA THR A 13 -12.63 -22.71 -17.41
C THR A 13 -12.06 -21.31 -17.28
N VAL A 14 -11.04 -21.13 -16.42
CA VAL A 14 -10.39 -19.83 -16.18
C VAL A 14 -8.92 -19.94 -16.44
N GLU A 15 -8.44 -19.05 -17.30
CA GLU A 15 -7.02 -18.93 -17.63
C GLU A 15 -6.62 -17.47 -17.88
N TRP A 16 -5.33 -17.22 -18.04
CA TRP A 16 -4.85 -15.93 -18.50
C TRP A 16 -5.19 -15.72 -19.98
N TRP A 17 -5.60 -14.48 -20.32
CA TRP A 17 -5.75 -14.11 -21.71
C TRP A 17 -4.39 -14.16 -22.43
N TRP A 18 -4.35 -14.88 -23.56
CA TRP A 18 -3.12 -15.08 -24.33
C TRP A 18 -3.12 -14.36 -25.66
N THR A 19 -4.24 -14.37 -26.37
CA THR A 19 -4.30 -13.95 -27.75
C THR A 19 -5.76 -13.80 -28.21
N ASP A 20 -5.97 -12.97 -29.23
CA ASP A 20 -7.25 -12.83 -29.91
C ASP A 20 -7.61 -14.04 -30.83
N MET A 21 -6.74 -15.04 -30.94
CA MET A 21 -7.04 -16.26 -31.69
C MET A 21 -7.94 -17.23 -30.89
N ILE A 22 -8.04 -17.07 -29.58
CA ILE A 22 -8.91 -17.87 -28.72
C ILE A 22 -10.12 -17.03 -28.32
N TYR A 23 -11.33 -17.58 -28.50
CA TYR A 23 -12.55 -16.91 -28.03
C TYR A 23 -12.73 -17.10 -26.53
N TYR A 24 -13.04 -16.01 -25.87
CA TYR A 24 -13.39 -15.97 -24.44
C TYR A 24 -14.79 -15.40 -24.26
N ASP A 25 -15.64 -16.08 -23.50
CA ASP A 25 -16.99 -15.55 -23.17
C ASP A 25 -16.89 -14.23 -22.40
N VAL A 26 -15.97 -14.15 -21.43
CA VAL A 26 -15.70 -12.94 -20.65
C VAL A 26 -14.21 -12.74 -20.42
N VAL A 27 -13.72 -11.54 -20.68
CA VAL A 27 -12.35 -11.12 -20.32
C VAL A 27 -12.42 -10.04 -19.26
N TYR A 28 -11.71 -10.25 -18.13
CA TYR A 28 -11.57 -9.28 -17.06
C TYR A 28 -10.24 -8.56 -17.16
N ILE A 29 -10.28 -7.23 -17.21
CA ILE A 29 -9.11 -6.36 -17.24
C ILE A 29 -9.06 -5.57 -15.92
N SER A 30 -7.97 -5.72 -15.16
CA SER A 30 -7.78 -5.05 -13.89
C SER A 30 -6.64 -4.04 -13.95
N LYS A 31 -6.86 -2.85 -13.42
CA LYS A 31 -5.91 -1.76 -13.41
C LYS A 31 -5.84 -1.14 -12.01
N ILE A 32 -4.62 -0.96 -11.49
CA ILE A 32 -4.40 -0.44 -10.13
C ILE A 32 -4.08 1.07 -10.17
N PHE A 33 -3.22 1.50 -11.09
CA PHE A 33 -2.78 2.88 -11.22
C PHE A 33 -3.51 3.60 -12.35
N SER A 34 -3.58 4.94 -12.27
CA SER A 34 -4.15 5.79 -13.32
C SER A 34 -3.39 5.67 -14.66
N ASP A 35 -3.95 6.23 -15.72
CA ASP A 35 -3.35 6.23 -17.07
C ASP A 35 -1.97 6.89 -17.11
N ALA A 36 -1.68 7.80 -16.18
CA ALA A 36 -0.38 8.42 -16.05
C ALA A 36 0.74 7.42 -15.73
N TYR A 37 0.42 6.34 -15.00
CA TYR A 37 1.40 5.34 -14.52
C TYR A 37 1.21 3.96 -15.12
N SER A 38 0.04 3.65 -15.64
CA SER A 38 -0.31 2.35 -16.20
C SER A 38 -1.20 2.55 -17.42
N LYS A 39 -0.60 2.44 -18.61
CA LYS A 39 -1.37 2.49 -19.86
C LYS A 39 -2.43 1.39 -19.89
N ASP A 40 -3.56 1.68 -20.48
CA ASP A 40 -4.59 0.68 -20.70
C ASP A 40 -4.12 -0.34 -21.74
N VAL A 41 -4.63 -1.56 -21.63
CA VAL A 41 -4.40 -2.60 -22.63
C VAL A 41 -5.41 -2.48 -23.75
N GLU A 42 -5.03 -2.93 -24.95
CA GLU A 42 -5.95 -3.01 -26.08
C GLU A 42 -7.15 -3.90 -25.74
N THR A 43 -8.31 -3.51 -26.25
CA THR A 43 -9.52 -4.31 -26.04
C THR A 43 -9.41 -5.62 -26.80
N PRO A 44 -9.52 -6.79 -26.13
CA PRO A 44 -9.55 -8.07 -26.82
C PRO A 44 -10.64 -8.11 -27.88
N MET A 45 -10.28 -8.46 -29.09
CA MET A 45 -11.22 -8.50 -30.22
C MET A 45 -12.10 -9.76 -30.22
N ASN A 46 -11.59 -10.86 -29.65
CA ASN A 46 -12.29 -12.15 -29.63
C ASN A 46 -12.83 -12.46 -28.24
N ALA A 47 -13.64 -11.55 -27.71
CA ALA A 47 -14.29 -11.68 -26.41
C ALA A 47 -15.79 -11.35 -26.53
N GLY A 48 -16.64 -12.20 -25.96
CA GLY A 48 -18.10 -11.95 -25.88
C GLY A 48 -18.42 -10.75 -25.00
N LYS A 49 -17.72 -10.61 -23.87
CA LYS A 49 -17.79 -9.46 -22.96
C LYS A 49 -16.42 -9.10 -22.42
N VAL A 50 -16.15 -7.79 -22.31
CA VAL A 50 -14.96 -7.27 -21.63
C VAL A 50 -15.41 -6.47 -20.41
N VAL A 51 -14.93 -6.84 -19.21
CA VAL A 51 -15.23 -6.18 -17.93
C VAL A 51 -13.97 -5.50 -17.43
N ARG A 52 -14.03 -4.17 -17.27
CA ARG A 52 -12.93 -3.36 -16.78
C ARG A 52 -13.17 -2.95 -15.33
N GLY A 53 -12.15 -3.12 -14.49
CA GLY A 53 -12.28 -2.77 -13.08
C GLY A 53 -10.97 -2.50 -12.38
N GLY A 54 -11.09 -2.08 -11.14
CA GLY A 54 -9.97 -1.72 -10.29
C GLY A 54 -9.76 -0.22 -10.16
N THR A 55 -8.98 0.17 -9.17
CA THR A 55 -8.77 1.56 -8.73
C THR A 55 -8.27 2.46 -9.88
N GLY A 56 -7.43 1.92 -10.76
CA GLY A 56 -6.83 2.70 -11.86
C GLY A 56 -7.84 3.19 -12.88
N TYR A 57 -8.97 2.50 -13.08
CA TYR A 57 -10.05 2.98 -13.95
C TYR A 57 -10.89 4.07 -13.29
N CYS A 58 -10.92 4.11 -11.95
CA CYS A 58 -11.65 5.14 -11.20
C CYS A 58 -10.87 6.45 -11.06
N ILE A 59 -9.55 6.43 -11.28
CA ILE A 59 -8.70 7.62 -11.17
C ILE A 59 -8.54 8.25 -12.55
N PHE A 60 -8.84 9.55 -12.64
CA PHE A 60 -8.69 10.31 -13.87
C PHE A 60 -8.13 11.71 -13.59
N LEU A 61 -7.48 12.29 -14.58
CA LEU A 61 -7.00 13.67 -14.53
C LEU A 61 -8.15 14.61 -14.81
N GLY A 62 -8.42 15.51 -13.85
CA GLY A 62 -9.43 16.56 -14.01
C GLY A 62 -8.92 17.76 -14.82
N GLU A 63 -9.80 18.70 -15.13
CA GLU A 63 -9.46 19.97 -15.81
C GLU A 63 -8.50 20.84 -14.97
N ASP A 64 -8.50 20.65 -13.65
CA ASP A 64 -7.59 21.30 -12.71
C ASP A 64 -6.18 20.69 -12.69
N GLY A 65 -5.91 19.70 -13.55
CA GLY A 65 -4.64 19.00 -13.63
C GLY A 65 -4.37 18.04 -12.48
N LYS A 66 -5.35 17.74 -11.62
CA LYS A 66 -5.22 16.83 -10.48
C LYS A 66 -5.93 15.52 -10.73
N GLU A 67 -5.47 14.46 -10.04
CA GLU A 67 -6.15 13.17 -10.04
C GLU A 67 -7.41 13.24 -9.18
N HIS A 68 -8.52 12.82 -9.77
CA HIS A 68 -9.82 12.66 -9.12
C HIS A 68 -10.20 11.18 -9.08
N PHE A 69 -11.07 10.81 -8.14
CA PHE A 69 -11.59 9.46 -7.99
C PHE A 69 -13.10 9.44 -8.22
N ASP A 70 -13.55 8.63 -9.18
CA ASP A 70 -14.97 8.39 -9.48
C ASP A 70 -15.25 6.88 -9.50
N ARG A 71 -15.94 6.40 -8.46
CA ARG A 71 -16.27 4.98 -8.31
C ARG A 71 -17.21 4.46 -9.40
N SER A 72 -18.01 5.33 -10.03
CA SER A 72 -18.96 4.92 -11.08
C SER A 72 -18.28 4.38 -12.34
N ARG A 73 -17.00 4.69 -12.52
CA ARG A 73 -16.18 4.21 -13.64
C ARG A 73 -15.73 2.75 -13.49
N ASN A 74 -15.99 2.12 -12.33
CA ASN A 74 -15.65 0.72 -12.10
C ASN A 74 -16.88 -0.13 -12.37
N GLU A 75 -16.77 -1.12 -13.25
CA GLU A 75 -17.84 -2.09 -13.44
C GLU A 75 -18.04 -2.92 -12.17
N ALA A 76 -19.26 -2.97 -11.69
CA ALA A 76 -19.61 -3.73 -10.50
C ALA A 76 -19.48 -5.23 -10.78
N LEU A 77 -18.79 -5.93 -9.87
CA LEU A 77 -18.77 -7.39 -9.86
C LEU A 77 -19.92 -7.93 -8.99
N PRO A 78 -20.37 -9.18 -9.21
CA PRO A 78 -21.29 -9.85 -8.30
C PRO A 78 -20.77 -9.81 -6.86
N ALA A 79 -21.65 -9.53 -5.89
CA ALA A 79 -21.26 -9.40 -4.48
C ALA A 79 -20.61 -10.69 -3.91
N GLU A 80 -20.94 -11.83 -4.48
CA GLU A 80 -20.39 -13.14 -4.11
C GLU A 80 -18.88 -13.22 -4.39
N VAL A 81 -18.37 -12.51 -5.41
CA VAL A 81 -16.93 -12.49 -5.75
C VAL A 81 -16.10 -11.99 -4.57
N GLU A 82 -16.58 -10.99 -3.85
CA GLU A 82 -15.88 -10.45 -2.68
C GLU A 82 -15.74 -11.44 -1.52
N ARG A 83 -16.62 -12.45 -1.46
CA ARG A 83 -16.65 -13.48 -0.42
C ARG A 83 -15.92 -14.76 -0.79
N MET A 84 -15.48 -14.87 -2.07
CA MET A 84 -14.76 -16.07 -2.51
C MET A 84 -13.39 -16.15 -1.85
N PHE A 85 -13.01 -17.35 -1.40
CA PHE A 85 -11.64 -17.64 -1.05
C PHE A 85 -10.76 -17.44 -2.30
N PRO A 86 -9.62 -16.70 -2.22
CA PRO A 86 -8.82 -16.40 -3.40
C PRO A 86 -8.25 -17.67 -4.07
N ASP A 87 -8.41 -17.79 -5.37
CA ASP A 87 -7.75 -18.83 -6.15
C ASP A 87 -6.29 -18.45 -6.40
N TYR A 88 -5.42 -18.95 -5.56
CA TYR A 88 -3.97 -18.73 -5.70
C TYR A 88 -3.35 -19.56 -6.83
N SER A 89 -4.04 -20.59 -7.34
CA SER A 89 -3.51 -21.42 -8.41
C SER A 89 -3.30 -20.68 -9.73
N ILE A 90 -3.98 -19.54 -9.92
CA ILE A 90 -3.80 -18.69 -11.11
C ILE A 90 -2.45 -17.93 -11.08
N TYR A 91 -1.75 -17.92 -9.94
CA TYR A 91 -0.42 -17.34 -9.75
C TYR A 91 0.54 -18.37 -9.14
N PRO A 92 0.82 -19.51 -9.80
CA PRO A 92 1.57 -20.62 -9.21
C PRO A 92 3.00 -20.27 -8.81
N GLN A 93 3.56 -19.19 -9.37
CA GLN A 93 4.90 -18.71 -9.05
C GLN A 93 5.01 -18.01 -7.69
N TYR A 94 3.89 -17.73 -7.01
CA TYR A 94 3.87 -17.00 -5.73
C TYR A 94 3.30 -17.86 -4.61
N ASN A 95 4.03 -17.95 -3.50
CA ASN A 95 3.58 -18.64 -2.30
C ASN A 95 3.31 -17.65 -1.16
N PHE A 96 2.46 -16.66 -1.43
CA PHE A 96 1.96 -15.74 -0.41
C PHE A 96 0.44 -15.55 -0.51
N ALA A 97 -0.19 -15.37 0.63
CA ALA A 97 -1.55 -14.88 0.69
C ALA A 97 -1.57 -13.34 0.63
N VAL A 98 -2.59 -12.77 0.01
CA VAL A 98 -2.75 -11.31 -0.09
C VAL A 98 -4.21 -10.93 0.01
N SER A 99 -4.55 -10.06 0.94
CA SER A 99 -5.90 -9.50 1.10
C SER A 99 -5.90 -8.32 2.07
N MET A 100 -7.10 -7.85 2.39
CA MET A 100 -7.40 -6.87 3.43
C MET A 100 -8.31 -7.51 4.46
N THR A 101 -8.03 -7.31 5.74
CA THR A 101 -8.93 -7.65 6.85
C THR A 101 -9.81 -6.47 7.25
N SER A 102 -9.35 -5.24 6.98
CA SER A 102 -10.12 -4.02 7.19
C SER A 102 -10.09 -3.11 5.96
N ARG A 103 -11.12 -2.30 5.79
CA ARG A 103 -11.23 -1.27 4.74
C ARG A 103 -11.62 0.07 5.33
N GLY A 104 -11.22 1.15 4.64
CA GLY A 104 -11.48 2.53 5.04
C GLY A 104 -10.41 3.12 5.93
N CYS A 105 -10.44 4.46 6.09
CA CYS A 105 -9.47 5.20 6.90
C CYS A 105 -10.09 6.50 7.43
N PRO A 106 -10.01 6.80 8.74
CA PRO A 106 -10.58 8.01 9.31
C PRO A 106 -9.76 9.28 9.02
N ARG A 107 -8.52 9.15 8.53
CA ARG A 107 -7.61 10.29 8.34
C ARG A 107 -8.09 11.31 7.33
N GLY A 108 -8.65 10.89 6.21
CA GLY A 108 -9.14 11.80 5.18
C GLY A 108 -8.07 12.71 4.60
N CYS A 109 -6.84 12.21 4.44
CA CYS A 109 -5.73 12.96 3.84
C CYS A 109 -6.12 13.44 2.44
N ALA A 110 -5.91 14.72 2.14
CA ALA A 110 -6.41 15.35 0.90
C ALA A 110 -5.76 14.80 -0.38
N PHE A 111 -4.59 14.15 -0.25
CA PHE A 111 -3.89 13.49 -1.37
C PHE A 111 -4.28 12.01 -1.55
N CYS A 112 -5.13 11.46 -0.65
CA CYS A 112 -5.36 10.01 -0.59
C CYS A 112 -6.78 9.66 -1.05
N HIS A 113 -6.89 8.72 -1.98
CA HIS A 113 -8.18 8.25 -2.51
C HIS A 113 -8.91 7.23 -1.63
N VAL A 114 -8.30 6.77 -0.52
CA VAL A 114 -8.89 5.72 0.33
C VAL A 114 -10.28 6.10 0.84
N VAL A 115 -10.47 7.35 1.29
CA VAL A 115 -11.78 7.79 1.80
C VAL A 115 -12.86 7.77 0.72
N ALA A 116 -12.53 8.24 -0.49
CA ALA A 116 -13.46 8.23 -1.62
C ALA A 116 -13.78 6.79 -2.08
N LYS A 117 -12.79 5.89 -1.99
CA LYS A 117 -12.90 4.50 -2.41
C LYS A 117 -13.59 3.60 -1.38
N GLU A 118 -13.26 3.74 -0.09
CA GLU A 118 -13.57 2.75 0.94
C GLU A 118 -14.26 3.34 2.19
N GLY A 119 -14.37 4.67 2.27
CA GLY A 119 -15.07 5.36 3.37
C GLY A 119 -14.14 5.85 4.49
N ARG A 120 -14.75 6.58 5.44
CA ARG A 120 -14.06 7.26 6.55
C ARG A 120 -13.91 6.41 7.81
N CYS A 121 -14.45 5.20 7.85
CA CYS A 121 -14.32 4.31 9.01
C CYS A 121 -13.49 3.10 8.60
N ALA A 122 -12.49 2.76 9.40
CA ALA A 122 -11.81 1.48 9.26
C ALA A 122 -12.68 0.38 9.85
N VAL A 123 -13.27 -0.45 9.00
CA VAL A 123 -14.18 -1.52 9.38
C VAL A 123 -13.62 -2.89 9.00
N LYS A 124 -13.79 -3.87 9.86
CA LYS A 124 -13.44 -5.27 9.57
C LYS A 124 -14.31 -5.79 8.41
N VAL A 125 -13.68 -6.41 7.43
CA VAL A 125 -14.35 -6.97 6.23
C VAL A 125 -14.05 -8.44 6.01
N ALA A 126 -13.03 -8.99 6.65
CA ALA A 126 -12.64 -10.40 6.55
C ALA A 126 -11.86 -10.85 7.78
N ASP A 127 -11.88 -12.13 8.06
CA ASP A 127 -10.92 -12.82 8.91
C ASP A 127 -9.72 -13.30 8.08
N VAL A 128 -8.59 -13.58 8.75
CA VAL A 128 -7.39 -14.10 8.05
C VAL A 128 -7.68 -15.44 7.37
N SER A 129 -8.53 -16.27 7.98
CA SER A 129 -8.97 -17.56 7.40
C SER A 129 -9.76 -17.43 6.10
N ASP A 130 -10.31 -16.26 5.78
CA ASP A 130 -11.06 -16.04 4.53
C ASP A 130 -10.16 -15.91 3.29
N PHE A 131 -8.83 -15.85 3.49
CA PHE A 131 -7.89 -15.73 2.37
C PHE A 131 -6.54 -16.43 2.60
N TRP A 132 -6.28 -16.98 3.77
CA TRP A 132 -5.06 -17.70 4.08
C TRP A 132 -5.37 -19.16 4.47
N ASN A 133 -4.62 -20.11 3.90
CA ASN A 133 -4.72 -21.54 4.21
C ASN A 133 -3.34 -22.23 4.23
N GLY A 134 -2.33 -21.57 4.84
CA GLY A 134 -1.02 -22.17 5.04
C GLY A 134 0.10 -21.61 4.15
N GLN A 135 -0.14 -20.53 3.39
CA GLN A 135 0.94 -19.83 2.68
C GLN A 135 2.00 -19.35 3.69
N SER A 136 3.26 -19.39 3.26
CA SER A 136 4.40 -19.02 4.12
C SER A 136 4.50 -17.54 4.45
N GLU A 137 3.88 -16.68 3.64
CA GLU A 137 3.87 -15.22 3.77
C GLU A 137 2.45 -14.68 3.61
N ILE A 138 2.10 -13.61 4.35
CA ILE A 138 0.86 -12.86 4.20
C ILE A 138 1.20 -11.40 3.93
N ARG A 139 0.71 -10.86 2.81
CA ARG A 139 0.78 -9.45 2.47
C ARG A 139 -0.51 -8.75 2.83
N VAL A 140 -0.43 -7.88 3.83
CA VAL A 140 -1.56 -7.14 4.39
C VAL A 140 -1.74 -5.86 3.59
N LEU A 141 -2.91 -5.70 2.96
CA LEU A 141 -3.25 -4.54 2.12
C LEU A 141 -4.21 -3.57 2.80
N ASP A 142 -4.43 -3.71 4.10
CA ASP A 142 -5.33 -2.85 4.87
C ASP A 142 -4.88 -1.39 4.80
N PRO A 143 -5.76 -0.44 4.42
CA PRO A 143 -5.39 0.97 4.32
C PRO A 143 -4.97 1.60 5.65
N ASN A 144 -5.58 1.14 6.75
CA ASN A 144 -5.23 1.56 8.10
C ASN A 144 -5.79 0.57 9.14
N ILE A 145 -5.16 -0.60 9.28
CA ILE A 145 -5.60 -1.63 10.23
C ILE A 145 -5.57 -1.13 11.68
N THR A 146 -4.63 -0.24 12.01
CA THR A 146 -4.49 0.31 13.37
C THR A 146 -5.67 1.19 13.81
N ALA A 147 -6.47 1.68 12.84
CA ALA A 147 -7.70 2.44 13.12
C ALA A 147 -8.95 1.56 13.22
N CYS A 148 -8.86 0.25 12.93
CA CYS A 148 -9.99 -0.67 13.04
C CYS A 148 -10.31 -0.96 14.49
N ALA A 149 -11.60 -0.97 14.84
CA ALA A 149 -12.04 -1.26 16.21
C ALA A 149 -11.64 -2.69 16.63
N GLU A 150 -11.67 -3.62 15.68
CA GLU A 150 -11.33 -5.03 15.90
C GLU A 150 -9.82 -5.33 15.72
N LYS A 151 -8.95 -4.30 15.70
CA LYS A 151 -7.51 -4.47 15.44
C LYS A 151 -6.85 -5.52 16.33
N ARG A 152 -7.26 -5.66 17.60
CA ARG A 152 -6.73 -6.64 18.53
C ARG A 152 -6.96 -8.07 18.07
N ASP A 153 -8.19 -8.37 17.66
CA ASP A 153 -8.56 -9.66 17.11
C ASP A 153 -7.78 -9.94 15.82
N LEU A 154 -7.71 -8.97 14.92
CA LEU A 154 -6.99 -9.11 13.65
C LEU A 154 -5.48 -9.33 13.85
N MET A 155 -4.82 -8.55 14.72
CA MET A 155 -3.41 -8.73 15.04
C MET A 155 -3.14 -10.10 15.65
N LYS A 156 -4.02 -10.57 16.54
CA LYS A 156 -3.95 -11.93 17.09
C LYS A 156 -4.06 -12.98 16.00
N GLN A 157 -5.02 -12.87 15.08
CA GLN A 157 -5.19 -13.79 13.97
C GLN A 157 -3.92 -13.86 13.11
N TYR A 158 -3.32 -12.72 12.72
CA TYR A 158 -2.06 -12.70 11.97
C TYR A 158 -0.93 -13.40 12.72
N ARG A 159 -0.77 -13.12 14.00
CA ARG A 159 0.25 -13.76 14.85
C ARG A 159 0.08 -15.29 14.91
N GLU A 160 -1.16 -15.76 15.06
CA GLU A 160 -1.49 -17.19 15.21
C GLU A 160 -1.26 -18.00 13.93
N THR A 161 -1.20 -17.37 12.74
CA THR A 161 -0.83 -18.05 11.50
C THR A 161 0.59 -18.63 11.51
N GLY A 162 1.52 -17.99 12.24
CA GLY A 162 2.95 -18.28 12.15
C GLY A 162 3.59 -17.94 10.80
N ALA A 163 2.84 -17.41 9.84
CA ALA A 163 3.34 -16.94 8.56
C ALA A 163 4.22 -15.67 8.73
N VAL A 164 4.98 -15.35 7.70
CA VAL A 164 5.74 -14.10 7.63
C VAL A 164 4.80 -12.97 7.23
N ILE A 165 4.66 -11.94 8.05
CA ILE A 165 3.71 -10.84 7.85
C ILE A 165 4.41 -9.64 7.21
N ASP A 166 3.81 -9.13 6.13
CA ASP A 166 4.23 -7.94 5.39
C ASP A 166 3.12 -6.88 5.45
N PHE A 167 3.29 -5.84 6.28
CA PHE A 167 2.36 -4.70 6.36
C PHE A 167 2.65 -3.70 5.24
N THR A 168 2.26 -4.06 4.02
CA THR A 168 2.65 -3.35 2.78
C THR A 168 2.12 -1.92 2.69
N GLN A 169 0.97 -1.62 3.30
CA GLN A 169 0.36 -0.28 3.27
C GLN A 169 0.79 0.60 4.46
N GLY A 170 1.48 -0.01 5.43
CA GLY A 170 1.96 0.68 6.61
C GLY A 170 0.96 0.72 7.78
N LEU A 171 1.50 1.09 8.93
CA LEU A 171 0.78 1.25 10.18
C LEU A 171 0.75 2.72 10.59
N ASP A 172 -0.37 3.20 11.12
CA ASP A 172 -0.46 4.56 11.65
C ASP A 172 0.18 4.63 13.03
N ILE A 173 1.40 5.15 13.09
CA ILE A 173 2.20 5.25 14.33
C ILE A 173 1.48 5.98 15.46
N ARG A 174 0.52 6.87 15.13
CA ARG A 174 -0.28 7.64 16.10
C ARG A 174 -1.24 6.77 16.91
N LEU A 175 -1.67 5.63 16.32
CA LEU A 175 -2.70 4.72 16.85
C LEU A 175 -2.11 3.43 17.44
N ILE A 176 -0.82 3.20 17.27
CA ILE A 176 -0.12 2.07 17.89
C ILE A 176 -0.03 2.30 19.38
N ASP A 177 -0.30 1.27 20.15
CA ASP A 177 -0.13 1.22 21.61
C ASP A 177 0.81 0.07 22.03
N ASP A 178 0.97 -0.14 23.33
CA ASP A 178 1.88 -1.15 23.88
C ASP A 178 1.48 -2.57 23.51
N ASP A 179 0.21 -2.87 23.42
CA ASP A 179 -0.27 -4.20 23.04
C ASP A 179 -0.04 -4.45 21.55
N ASP A 180 -0.26 -3.43 20.69
CA ASP A 180 0.08 -3.53 19.27
C ASP A 180 1.57 -3.85 19.06
N ILE A 181 2.45 -3.19 19.84
CA ILE A 181 3.89 -3.48 19.80
C ILE A 181 4.19 -4.90 20.29
N ALA A 182 3.50 -5.38 21.31
CA ALA A 182 3.66 -6.75 21.78
C ALA A 182 3.27 -7.77 20.71
N ASP A 183 2.14 -7.57 20.02
CA ASP A 183 1.70 -8.41 18.92
C ASP A 183 2.69 -8.37 17.74
N ILE A 184 3.13 -7.17 17.33
CA ILE A 184 4.12 -6.97 16.27
C ILE A 184 5.44 -7.68 16.62
N ASN A 185 5.91 -7.55 17.87
CA ASN A 185 7.13 -8.19 18.35
C ASN A 185 7.05 -9.73 18.37
N ALA A 186 5.85 -10.28 18.52
CA ALA A 186 5.60 -11.72 18.51
C ALA A 186 5.42 -12.32 17.10
N MET A 187 5.17 -11.48 16.08
CA MET A 187 5.02 -11.91 14.70
C MET A 187 6.38 -12.19 14.05
N ARG A 188 6.36 -13.02 13.02
CA ARG A 188 7.46 -13.12 12.05
C ARG A 188 7.24 -12.04 10.99
N LEU A 189 8.00 -10.96 11.06
CA LEU A 189 7.83 -9.81 10.19
C LEU A 189 8.72 -9.91 8.95
N LYS A 190 8.20 -9.47 7.80
CA LYS A 190 8.97 -9.15 6.60
C LYS A 190 9.23 -7.65 6.53
N ASN A 191 8.15 -6.86 6.55
CA ASN A 191 8.23 -5.42 6.50
C ASN A 191 7.23 -4.77 7.48
N VAL A 192 7.65 -3.64 8.05
CA VAL A 192 6.78 -2.69 8.74
C VAL A 192 7.05 -1.31 8.18
N HIS A 193 6.04 -0.67 7.66
CA HIS A 193 6.10 0.67 7.14
C HIS A 193 5.27 1.62 7.99
N PHE A 194 5.69 2.87 8.04
CA PHE A 194 4.97 3.97 8.68
C PHE A 194 4.88 5.14 7.70
N ALA A 195 4.17 6.20 8.09
CA ALA A 195 4.13 7.44 7.33
C ALA A 195 4.24 8.67 8.24
N TRP A 196 4.96 9.68 7.76
CA TRP A 196 4.99 11.02 8.31
C TRP A 196 4.77 12.05 7.19
N ASP A 197 3.53 12.12 6.72
CA ASP A 197 3.18 12.91 5.53
C ASP A 197 2.84 14.37 5.86
N ASN A 198 2.21 14.62 7.03
CA ASN A 198 1.82 15.96 7.41
C ASN A 198 2.94 16.60 8.27
N PRO A 199 3.56 17.72 7.82
CA PRO A 199 4.61 18.39 8.58
C PRO A 199 4.13 19.00 9.92
N ARG A 200 2.82 19.26 10.04
CA ARG A 200 2.21 19.82 11.26
C ARG A 200 1.98 18.78 12.35
N ASP A 201 2.06 17.49 12.02
CA ASP A 201 2.00 16.41 13.02
C ASP A 201 3.39 16.25 13.63
N ASP A 202 3.54 16.54 14.92
CA ASP A 202 4.78 16.20 15.64
C ASP A 202 4.77 14.71 16.01
N LEU A 203 5.43 13.90 15.19
CA LEU A 203 5.52 12.46 15.39
C LEU A 203 6.87 12.00 15.93
N ALA A 204 7.85 12.89 16.13
CA ALA A 204 9.19 12.52 16.58
C ALA A 204 9.16 11.70 17.88
N GLY A 205 8.38 12.15 18.87
CA GLY A 205 8.21 11.45 20.14
C GLY A 205 7.57 10.06 19.98
N ARG A 206 6.62 9.91 19.03
CA ARG A 206 5.96 8.61 18.74
C ARG A 206 6.94 7.63 18.10
N PHE A 207 7.75 8.09 17.15
CA PHE A 207 8.79 7.27 16.53
C PHE A 207 9.86 6.86 17.52
N ALA A 208 10.34 7.77 18.39
CA ALA A 208 11.29 7.46 19.44
C ALA A 208 10.73 6.43 20.44
N TRP A 209 9.46 6.59 20.84
CA TRP A 209 8.79 5.66 21.75
C TRP A 209 8.66 4.26 21.12
N TYR A 210 8.22 4.14 19.86
CA TYR A 210 8.15 2.86 19.16
C TYR A 210 9.53 2.20 19.06
N ALA A 211 10.56 2.94 18.65
CA ALA A 211 11.93 2.44 18.52
C ALA A 211 12.48 1.90 19.85
N SER A 212 12.05 2.47 20.99
CA SER A 212 12.49 2.01 22.31
C SER A 212 11.94 0.64 22.69
N LYS A 213 10.76 0.27 22.17
CA LYS A 213 10.00 -0.95 22.52
C LYS A 213 10.04 -2.04 21.45
N ALA A 214 10.26 -1.67 20.20
CA ALA A 214 10.29 -2.62 19.10
C ALA A 214 11.47 -3.61 19.23
N LYS A 215 11.17 -4.92 19.13
CA LYS A 215 12.16 -6.00 19.09
C LYS A 215 13.11 -5.85 17.90
N HIS A 216 12.55 -5.61 16.74
CA HIS A 216 13.31 -5.29 15.54
C HIS A 216 13.56 -3.79 15.51
N LYS A 217 14.82 -3.38 15.67
CA LYS A 217 15.15 -1.96 15.60
C LYS A 217 14.74 -1.39 14.25
N PRO A 218 14.17 -0.17 14.23
CA PRO A 218 13.74 0.44 12.99
C PRO A 218 14.93 0.69 12.08
N HIS A 219 15.04 -0.16 11.06
CA HIS A 219 16.08 -0.09 10.04
C HIS A 219 15.69 -0.98 8.86
N GLY A 220 15.87 -0.50 7.64
CA GLY A 220 15.51 -1.25 6.45
C GLY A 220 14.03 -1.64 6.43
N ALA A 221 13.78 -2.94 6.30
CA ALA A 221 12.44 -3.50 6.22
C ALA A 221 11.56 -3.25 7.47
N TYR A 222 12.18 -3.00 8.63
CA TYR A 222 11.46 -2.83 9.90
C TYR A 222 11.26 -1.37 10.31
N GLY A 223 11.62 -0.41 9.49
CA GLY A 223 11.55 1.00 9.85
C GLY A 223 11.48 1.94 8.66
N SER A 224 10.95 1.51 7.53
CA SER A 224 10.69 2.39 6.40
C SER A 224 9.55 3.35 6.74
N VAL A 225 9.77 4.65 6.54
CA VAL A 225 8.78 5.71 6.81
C VAL A 225 8.56 6.50 5.53
N PHE A 226 7.34 6.44 5.00
CA PHE A 226 6.94 7.26 3.87
C PHE A 226 6.83 8.72 4.29
N CYS A 227 7.46 9.62 3.54
CA CYS A 227 7.41 11.06 3.75
C CYS A 227 6.93 11.73 2.47
N LEU A 228 5.68 12.19 2.46
CA LEU A 228 5.16 12.98 1.36
C LEU A 228 5.76 14.38 1.42
N THR A 229 6.33 14.83 0.31
CA THR A 229 6.94 16.14 0.13
C THR A 229 6.24 16.92 -0.98
N ASN A 230 6.47 18.21 -1.07
CA ASN A 230 5.80 19.08 -2.05
C ASN A 230 4.25 19.12 -1.92
N PHE A 231 3.73 18.81 -0.72
CA PHE A 231 2.30 18.87 -0.41
C PHE A 231 2.07 19.58 0.91
N ASN A 232 1.69 20.87 0.87
CA ASN A 232 1.48 21.72 2.04
C ASN A 232 2.67 21.72 3.03
N SER A 233 3.89 21.53 2.54
CA SER A 233 5.13 21.55 3.32
C SER A 233 6.16 22.46 2.69
N SER A 234 7.00 23.11 3.52
CA SER A 234 8.22 23.75 3.06
C SER A 234 9.36 22.74 2.90
N PHE A 235 10.40 23.13 2.18
CA PHE A 235 11.58 22.28 2.04
C PHE A 235 12.27 22.01 3.38
N GLU A 236 12.28 22.98 4.29
CA GLU A 236 12.83 22.87 5.64
C GLU A 236 12.04 21.86 6.48
N GLU A 237 10.71 21.86 6.38
CA GLU A 237 9.84 20.88 7.05
C GLU A 237 10.05 19.47 6.50
N ASP A 238 10.28 19.36 5.18
CA ASP A 238 10.60 18.08 4.54
C ASP A 238 11.96 17.56 5.03
N MET A 239 12.97 18.43 5.05
CA MET A 239 14.32 18.13 5.59
C MET A 239 14.26 17.70 7.05
N TYR A 240 13.53 18.45 7.90
CA TYR A 240 13.37 18.13 9.31
C TYR A 240 12.85 16.71 9.51
N ARG A 241 11.78 16.32 8.80
CA ARG A 241 11.18 14.99 8.95
C ARG A 241 12.16 13.88 8.56
N VAL A 242 12.84 14.01 7.42
CA VAL A 242 13.73 12.94 6.93
C VAL A 242 15.00 12.83 7.78
N THR A 243 15.57 13.95 8.24
CA THR A 243 16.77 13.93 9.08
C THR A 243 16.48 13.45 10.49
N THR A 244 15.35 13.86 11.07
CA THR A 244 14.87 13.39 12.38
C THR A 244 14.65 11.88 12.38
N LEU A 245 14.00 11.34 11.35
CA LEU A 245 13.82 9.90 11.20
C LEU A 245 15.15 9.15 11.07
N ARG A 246 16.06 9.64 10.23
CA ARG A 246 17.39 9.05 10.09
C ARG A 246 18.15 9.00 11.41
N ASP A 247 18.10 10.08 12.17
CA ASP A 247 18.87 10.19 13.43
C ASP A 247 18.31 9.26 14.51
N MET A 248 17.03 8.87 14.40
CA MET A 248 16.39 7.81 15.21
C MET A 248 16.61 6.40 14.65
N GLY A 249 17.29 6.25 13.50
CA GLY A 249 17.59 4.95 12.90
C GLY A 249 16.57 4.46 11.88
N TYR A 250 15.51 5.23 11.58
CA TYR A 250 14.56 4.89 10.53
C TYR A 250 15.13 5.12 9.13
N ASP A 251 14.51 4.49 8.15
CA ASP A 251 14.79 4.66 6.73
C ASP A 251 13.65 5.46 6.06
N PRO A 252 13.68 6.80 6.08
CA PRO A 252 12.68 7.60 5.42
C PRO A 252 12.69 7.35 3.90
N TYR A 253 11.50 7.37 3.29
CA TYR A 253 11.32 7.25 1.85
C TYR A 253 10.50 8.43 1.34
N VAL A 254 11.16 9.32 0.59
CA VAL A 254 10.55 10.54 0.06
C VAL A 254 9.69 10.21 -1.15
N MET A 255 8.42 10.57 -1.06
CA MET A 255 7.46 10.59 -2.16
C MET A 255 7.14 12.03 -2.51
N ILE A 256 7.28 12.40 -3.77
CA ILE A 256 7.01 13.77 -4.22
C ILE A 256 5.59 13.83 -4.77
N TYR A 257 4.74 14.67 -4.15
CA TYR A 257 3.47 15.01 -4.72
C TYR A 257 3.67 15.88 -5.98
N ASP A 258 2.95 15.59 -7.05
CA ASP A 258 3.08 16.31 -8.33
C ASP A 258 4.54 16.44 -8.79
N LYS A 259 5.22 15.32 -8.87
CA LYS A 259 6.65 15.27 -9.21
C LYS A 259 7.05 15.99 -10.51
N PRO A 260 6.22 16.01 -11.57
CA PRO A 260 6.55 16.76 -12.80
C PRO A 260 6.76 18.26 -12.54
N HIS A 261 6.05 18.87 -11.60
CA HIS A 261 6.13 20.30 -11.28
C HIS A 261 6.93 20.63 -10.01
N ALA A 262 7.54 19.59 -9.38
CA ALA A 262 8.34 19.80 -8.17
C ALA A 262 9.62 20.58 -8.46
N ALA A 263 10.06 21.41 -7.50
CA ALA A 263 11.31 22.14 -7.56
C ALA A 263 12.54 21.20 -7.54
N ASP A 264 13.65 21.65 -8.07
CA ASP A 264 14.86 20.85 -8.19
C ASP A 264 15.41 20.38 -6.84
N ASN A 265 15.34 21.20 -5.79
CA ASN A 265 15.79 20.84 -4.45
C ASN A 265 14.95 19.69 -3.86
N VAL A 266 13.64 19.62 -4.13
CA VAL A 266 12.78 18.52 -3.70
C VAL A 266 13.12 17.23 -4.43
N ARG A 267 13.43 17.31 -5.72
CA ARG A 267 13.90 16.16 -6.51
C ARG A 267 15.27 15.66 -6.03
N LEU A 268 16.16 16.59 -5.65
CA LEU A 268 17.45 16.26 -5.05
C LEU A 268 17.28 15.59 -3.69
N LEU A 269 16.38 16.11 -2.85
CA LEU A 269 16.02 15.51 -1.56
C LEU A 269 15.56 14.06 -1.73
N GLN A 270 14.69 13.79 -2.70
CA GLN A 270 14.27 12.43 -3.01
C GLN A 270 15.46 11.53 -3.38
N ARG A 271 16.33 11.99 -4.28
CA ARG A 271 17.52 11.21 -4.70
C ARG A 271 18.44 10.92 -3.55
N TRP A 272 18.77 11.93 -2.76
CA TRP A 272 19.62 11.81 -1.59
C TRP A 272 19.02 10.83 -0.55
N CYS A 273 17.78 11.04 -0.15
CA CYS A 273 17.11 10.26 0.90
C CYS A 273 16.85 8.82 0.47
N ASN A 274 16.38 8.60 -0.78
CA ASN A 274 15.95 7.27 -1.22
C ASN A 274 17.13 6.36 -1.60
N ASN A 275 18.30 6.91 -1.91
CA ASN A 275 19.53 6.13 -1.98
C ASN A 275 20.09 5.93 -0.55
N LYS A 276 19.78 4.81 0.06
CA LYS A 276 20.07 4.55 1.47
C LYS A 276 21.57 4.57 1.79
N GLN A 277 22.41 4.18 0.86
CA GLN A 277 23.88 4.22 1.05
C GLN A 277 24.36 5.67 1.10
N VAL A 278 23.96 6.48 0.13
CA VAL A 278 24.32 7.90 0.08
C VAL A 278 23.76 8.64 1.30
N PHE A 279 22.51 8.43 1.65
CA PHE A 279 21.84 9.08 2.78
C PHE A 279 22.52 8.82 4.15
N ARG A 280 23.16 7.66 4.30
CA ARG A 280 23.90 7.32 5.52
C ARG A 280 25.31 7.91 5.55
N ILE A 281 25.98 8.02 4.39
CA ILE A 281 27.35 8.51 4.27
C ILE A 281 27.38 10.03 4.18
N VAL A 282 26.58 10.61 3.30
CA VAL A 282 26.48 12.06 3.10
C VAL A 282 25.44 12.62 4.05
N ARG A 283 25.88 13.04 5.23
CA ARG A 283 24.97 13.47 6.29
C ARG A 283 24.37 14.84 6.07
N ASP A 284 25.14 15.75 5.47
CA ASP A 284 24.66 17.08 5.11
C ASP A 284 24.15 17.07 3.67
N PHE A 285 22.92 17.56 3.48
CA PHE A 285 22.31 17.65 2.16
C PHE A 285 23.10 18.58 1.21
N HIS A 286 23.78 19.59 1.75
CA HIS A 286 24.60 20.50 0.95
C HIS A 286 25.87 19.84 0.36
N ASP A 287 26.31 18.73 0.95
CA ASP A 287 27.43 17.93 0.44
C ASP A 287 26.99 16.91 -0.63
N PHE A 288 25.70 16.78 -0.86
CA PHE A 288 25.18 15.84 -1.84
C PHE A 288 25.32 16.33 -3.27
N ASP A 289 26.04 15.55 -4.09
CA ASP A 289 26.13 15.76 -5.55
C ASP A 289 25.28 14.73 -6.29
N ARG A 290 24.55 15.17 -7.32
CA ARG A 290 23.72 14.31 -8.18
C ARG A 290 24.46 13.09 -8.77
N ARG A 291 25.78 13.18 -8.91
CA ARG A 291 26.63 12.10 -9.43
C ARG A 291 26.86 10.98 -8.43
N MET A 292 26.48 11.17 -7.16
CA MET A 292 26.62 10.18 -6.09
C MET A 292 25.45 9.19 -6.04
N ALA A 293 24.32 9.44 -6.74
CA ALA A 293 23.08 8.66 -6.61
C ALA A 293 22.48 8.30 -7.97
#